data_cd76b58cf28bfbca6b0d39d44108a150
#
_entry.id   cd76b58cf28bfbca6b0d39d44108a150
#
_cell.length_a   1.000
_cell.length_b   1.000
_cell.length_c   1.000
_cell.angle_alpha   90.00
_cell.angle_beta   90.00
_cell.angle_gamma   90.00
#
_symmetry.space_group_name_H-M   'P 1'
#
loop_
_entity.id
_entity.type
_entity.pdbx_description
1 polymer ?
#
loop_
_entity_poly.entity_id
_entity_poly.type
_entity_poly.pdbx_seq_one_letter_code
_entity_poly.pdbx_strand_id
1 'polypeptide(L)'
;MSSARSFAARRGLYGGGVGLALLLASCATPPPARTLACSDALAPDIVRSADGTKASTTLKVLTFNIEGLGFPARSGRAAELKQIGDRLAAMRAAGTGPDVILFQEMFSGAAKNAVAASTYPAIASGPRRTTKASGPAPEALPGKAKLKRGEVGMHVTGSGLAIASRYPVLSTQMRAYGKRACAGIDCLANKGIMLARIAIPGVPTPVDIYDTHMNSKGASKAPEPRHLAAHDRQALEASEFIDSTHDDAFPVILGGDFNMRHSESRWENFSKYQSLNLVHRVCADQASGCEVRMSWDGDEPWMDTQDLQFFWDGSLTSIRPIRVEALFDGSPDSPQLSDHDGFMVTYRLEWPTSADQTPTC
;
A
#
# COMPACT_ATOMS: atom_id res chain seq x y z
N MET A 1 32.47 75.69 1.82
CA MET A 1 33.02 74.89 0.74
C MET A 1 32.89 73.42 1.14
N SER A 2 31.87 72.75 0.71
CA SER A 2 31.73 71.32 0.92
C SER A 2 30.83 70.75 -0.19
N SER A 3 31.44 69.81 -0.92
CA SER A 3 30.90 69.19 -2.12
C SER A 3 30.02 68.02 -1.72
N ALA A 4 28.75 68.01 -2.08
CA ALA A 4 27.82 66.87 -1.96
C ALA A 4 27.95 65.98 -3.20
N ARG A 5 28.32 64.71 -3.04
CA ARG A 5 28.26 63.68 -4.10
C ARG A 5 27.01 62.85 -3.95
N SER A 6 26.20 62.93 -4.98
CA SER A 6 25.02 62.12 -5.21
C SER A 6 25.37 60.65 -5.45
N PHE A 7 24.71 59.74 -4.72
CA PHE A 7 24.72 58.30 -4.98
C PHE A 7 23.45 57.91 -5.68
N ALA A 8 23.57 57.53 -6.95
CA ALA A 8 22.49 56.96 -7.73
C ALA A 8 22.29 55.46 -7.33
N ALA A 9 21.09 55.12 -6.83
CA ALA A 9 20.69 53.76 -6.53
C ALA A 9 20.30 53.02 -7.83
N ARG A 10 21.10 52.00 -8.17
CA ARG A 10 20.73 51.01 -9.20
C ARG A 10 19.72 50.03 -8.61
N ARG A 11 18.47 50.10 -9.04
CA ARG A 11 17.47 49.03 -8.82
C ARG A 11 17.81 47.85 -9.76
N GLY A 12 18.36 46.77 -9.22
CA GLY A 12 18.49 45.51 -9.92
C GLY A 12 17.16 44.76 -9.95
N LEU A 13 16.65 44.46 -11.15
CA LEU A 13 15.53 43.52 -11.37
C LEU A 13 15.99 42.12 -10.96
N TYR A 14 15.45 41.61 -9.87
CA TYR A 14 15.39 40.16 -9.59
C TYR A 14 13.92 39.73 -9.67
N GLY A 15 13.48 39.44 -10.85
CA GLY A 15 12.19 38.84 -11.08
C GLY A 15 12.30 37.82 -12.19
N GLY A 16 12.20 36.54 -11.87
CA GLY A 16 12.04 35.52 -12.90
C GLY A 16 12.92 34.27 -12.70
N GLY A 17 12.67 33.49 -11.68
CA GLY A 17 13.42 32.23 -11.50
C GLY A 17 12.77 31.12 -10.70
N VAL A 18 11.55 31.31 -10.21
CA VAL A 18 10.90 30.31 -9.30
C VAL A 18 9.85 29.43 -10.01
N GLY A 19 9.51 29.73 -11.27
CA GLY A 19 8.41 29.08 -11.97
C GLY A 19 8.76 27.76 -12.69
N LEU A 20 10.03 27.44 -12.92
CA LEU A 20 10.41 26.35 -13.82
C LEU A 20 10.91 25.09 -13.12
N ALA A 21 11.24 25.12 -11.82
CA ALA A 21 11.74 23.97 -11.09
C ALA A 21 10.68 22.95 -10.65
N LEU A 22 9.39 23.33 -10.68
CA LEU A 22 8.26 22.48 -10.25
C LEU A 22 7.79 21.46 -11.31
N LEU A 23 8.26 21.56 -12.55
CA LEU A 23 7.80 20.71 -13.66
C LEU A 23 8.67 19.49 -13.94
N LEU A 24 9.85 19.36 -13.34
CA LEU A 24 10.78 18.26 -13.64
C LEU A 24 10.67 17.04 -12.74
N ALA A 25 9.92 17.12 -11.62
CA ALA A 25 9.78 16.00 -10.69
C ALA A 25 8.67 14.98 -11.07
N SER A 26 7.87 15.24 -12.11
CA SER A 26 6.64 14.45 -12.37
C SER A 26 6.72 13.44 -13.52
N CYS A 27 7.89 13.23 -14.14
CA CYS A 27 8.03 12.32 -15.28
C CYS A 27 8.51 10.90 -14.92
N ALA A 28 8.58 10.55 -13.63
CA ALA A 28 8.92 9.19 -13.27
C ALA A 28 7.74 8.25 -13.61
N THR A 29 7.89 7.47 -14.67
CA THR A 29 6.94 6.39 -15.00
C THR A 29 6.94 5.33 -13.90
N PRO A 30 5.81 4.67 -13.58
CA PRO A 30 5.82 3.53 -12.67
C PRO A 30 6.79 2.46 -13.18
N PRO A 31 7.28 1.55 -12.30
CA PRO A 31 8.06 0.40 -12.74
C PRO A 31 7.32 -0.29 -13.88
N PRO A 32 8.03 -0.80 -14.90
CA PRO A 32 7.36 -1.58 -15.92
C PRO A 32 6.64 -2.75 -15.25
N ALA A 33 5.38 -2.97 -15.66
CA ALA A 33 4.66 -4.15 -15.24
C ALA A 33 5.46 -5.40 -15.64
N ARG A 34 5.58 -6.34 -14.72
CA ARG A 34 6.22 -7.63 -14.95
C ARG A 34 5.15 -8.70 -14.82
N THR A 35 5.15 -9.66 -15.74
CA THR A 35 4.26 -10.82 -15.73
C THR A 35 5.08 -12.09 -15.57
N LEU A 36 4.56 -13.04 -14.82
CA LEU A 36 5.10 -14.38 -14.67
C LEU A 36 4.07 -15.38 -15.19
N ALA A 37 4.49 -16.30 -16.06
CA ALA A 37 3.63 -17.39 -16.48
C ALA A 37 3.54 -18.48 -15.40
N CYS A 38 2.44 -19.20 -15.34
CA CYS A 38 2.26 -20.30 -14.40
C CYS A 38 3.32 -21.38 -14.54
N SER A 39 3.75 -21.69 -15.77
CA SER A 39 4.81 -22.67 -16.04
C SER A 39 6.17 -22.31 -15.42
N ASP A 40 6.41 -21.02 -15.17
CA ASP A 40 7.70 -20.51 -14.67
C ASP A 40 7.65 -20.23 -13.16
N ALA A 41 6.50 -20.41 -12.52
CA ALA A 41 6.30 -20.16 -11.10
C ALA A 41 6.79 -21.34 -10.28
N LEU A 42 7.56 -21.04 -9.23
CA LEU A 42 7.97 -22.07 -8.24
C LEU A 42 6.79 -22.37 -7.32
N ALA A 43 6.41 -23.65 -7.21
CA ALA A 43 5.38 -24.09 -6.28
C ALA A 43 5.84 -23.92 -4.83
N PRO A 44 4.94 -23.54 -3.91
CA PRO A 44 5.21 -23.58 -2.48
C PRO A 44 5.18 -25.03 -1.97
N ASP A 45 5.66 -25.23 -0.75
CA ASP A 45 5.49 -26.50 -0.04
C ASP A 45 4.01 -26.70 0.30
N ILE A 46 3.44 -27.82 -0.16
CA ILE A 46 2.06 -28.21 0.15
C ILE A 46 2.10 -29.37 1.17
N VAL A 47 1.46 -29.15 2.31
CA VAL A 47 1.36 -30.11 3.40
C VAL A 47 -0.04 -30.71 3.43
N ARG A 48 -0.14 -32.03 3.52
CA ARG A 48 -1.41 -32.74 3.69
C ARG A 48 -1.67 -33.05 5.18
N SER A 49 -2.92 -32.97 5.58
CA SER A 49 -3.36 -33.42 6.91
C SER A 49 -3.09 -34.93 7.10
N ALA A 50 -2.98 -35.37 8.35
CA ALA A 50 -2.69 -36.77 8.66
C ALA A 50 -3.75 -37.76 8.12
N ASP A 51 -5.00 -37.35 8.04
CA ASP A 51 -6.11 -38.09 7.46
C ASP A 51 -6.22 -37.99 5.93
N GLY A 52 -5.36 -37.17 5.31
CA GLY A 52 -5.32 -36.94 3.88
C GLY A 52 -6.50 -36.15 3.31
N THR A 53 -7.40 -35.60 4.14
CA THR A 53 -8.62 -34.93 3.69
C THR A 53 -8.40 -33.48 3.32
N LYS A 54 -7.33 -32.85 3.83
CA LYS A 54 -7.00 -31.44 3.60
C LYS A 54 -5.57 -31.26 3.11
N ALA A 55 -5.38 -30.22 2.32
CA ALA A 55 -4.06 -29.73 1.93
C ALA A 55 -3.92 -28.26 2.38
N SER A 56 -2.70 -27.84 2.66
CA SER A 56 -2.42 -26.49 3.08
C SER A 56 -1.04 -26.01 2.60
N THR A 57 -0.90 -24.70 2.48
CA THR A 57 0.39 -24.05 2.26
C THR A 57 0.44 -22.72 3.01
N THR A 58 1.58 -22.03 2.98
CA THR A 58 1.72 -20.70 3.57
C THR A 58 1.91 -19.63 2.51
N LEU A 59 1.44 -18.43 2.81
CA LEU A 59 1.60 -17.22 2.01
C LEU A 59 2.06 -16.07 2.92
N LYS A 60 3.24 -15.51 2.62
CA LYS A 60 3.79 -14.36 3.35
C LYS A 60 3.47 -13.08 2.60
N VAL A 61 2.74 -12.16 3.23
CA VAL A 61 2.37 -10.87 2.65
C VAL A 61 2.93 -9.74 3.51
N LEU A 62 3.72 -8.86 2.88
CA LEU A 62 4.30 -7.67 3.49
C LEU A 62 3.53 -6.43 3.04
N THR A 63 3.04 -5.63 3.97
CA THR A 63 2.58 -4.25 3.73
C THR A 63 3.68 -3.30 4.15
N PHE A 64 4.09 -2.38 3.26
CA PHE A 64 5.19 -1.48 3.55
C PHE A 64 5.08 -0.13 2.83
N ASN A 65 4.82 0.93 3.59
CA ASN A 65 5.02 2.29 3.14
C ASN A 65 6.52 2.62 3.15
N ILE A 66 7.11 2.83 1.97
CA ILE A 66 8.56 3.00 1.81
C ILE A 66 9.05 4.44 1.92
N GLU A 67 8.19 5.38 2.34
CA GLU A 67 8.50 6.82 2.43
C GLU A 67 9.19 7.35 1.15
N GLY A 68 8.60 7.03 0.02
CA GLY A 68 9.20 7.26 -1.30
C GLY A 68 8.93 8.63 -1.90
N LEU A 69 8.58 9.64 -1.09
CA LEU A 69 8.45 11.02 -1.52
C LEU A 69 9.79 11.56 -2.02
N GLY A 70 9.75 12.41 -3.05
CA GLY A 70 10.93 13.07 -3.63
C GLY A 70 10.95 14.58 -3.33
N PHE A 71 12.05 15.23 -3.72
CA PHE A 71 12.16 16.69 -3.66
C PHE A 71 10.99 17.36 -4.43
N PRO A 72 10.38 18.45 -3.93
CA PRO A 72 10.74 19.20 -2.71
C PRO A 72 10.07 18.69 -1.42
N ALA A 73 9.21 17.69 -1.46
CA ALA A 73 8.47 17.21 -0.30
C ALA A 73 9.39 16.49 0.71
N ARG A 74 10.32 15.69 0.21
CA ARG A 74 11.35 14.98 1.00
C ARG A 74 12.66 14.95 0.22
N SER A 75 13.80 14.96 0.91
CA SER A 75 15.14 14.84 0.33
C SER A 75 15.96 13.79 1.06
N GLY A 76 17.00 13.26 0.40
CA GLY A 76 17.95 12.33 1.03
C GLY A 76 17.52 10.87 1.08
N ARG A 77 16.34 10.49 0.59
CA ARG A 77 15.78 9.13 0.69
C ARG A 77 16.39 8.08 -0.26
N ALA A 78 17.22 8.50 -1.22
CA ALA A 78 17.68 7.60 -2.28
C ALA A 78 18.53 6.42 -1.76
N ALA A 79 19.32 6.63 -0.71
CA ALA A 79 20.18 5.60 -0.13
C ALA A 79 19.36 4.54 0.62
N GLU A 80 18.40 4.96 1.45
CA GLU A 80 17.51 4.07 2.20
C GLU A 80 16.60 3.30 1.25
N LEU A 81 16.02 3.95 0.24
CA LEU A 81 15.21 3.30 -0.78
C LEU A 81 16.00 2.25 -1.55
N LYS A 82 17.28 2.53 -1.90
CA LYS A 82 18.15 1.52 -2.50
C LYS A 82 18.35 0.33 -1.57
N GLN A 83 18.60 0.57 -0.28
CA GLN A 83 18.78 -0.51 0.70
C GLN A 83 17.50 -1.35 0.86
N ILE A 84 16.30 -0.75 0.83
CA ILE A 84 15.04 -1.47 0.81
C ILE A 84 15.01 -2.46 -0.36
N GLY A 85 15.26 -1.99 -1.57
CA GLY A 85 15.27 -2.84 -2.77
C GLY A 85 16.29 -3.99 -2.68
N ASP A 86 17.52 -3.68 -2.29
CA ASP A 86 18.61 -4.65 -2.17
C ASP A 86 18.30 -5.73 -1.11
N ARG A 87 17.77 -5.32 0.05
CA ARG A 87 17.40 -6.25 1.14
C ARG A 87 16.26 -7.17 0.75
N LEU A 88 15.20 -6.63 0.13
CA LEU A 88 14.09 -7.45 -0.38
C LEU A 88 14.56 -8.45 -1.43
N ALA A 89 15.48 -8.06 -2.32
CA ALA A 89 16.10 -8.97 -3.28
C ALA A 89 16.92 -10.07 -2.60
N ALA A 90 17.70 -9.71 -1.59
CA ALA A 90 18.50 -10.67 -0.81
C ALA A 90 17.61 -11.66 -0.03
N MET A 91 16.57 -11.18 0.65
CA MET A 91 15.61 -12.02 1.35
C MET A 91 14.89 -12.98 0.40
N ARG A 92 14.51 -12.48 -0.80
CA ARG A 92 13.91 -13.32 -1.83
C ARG A 92 14.88 -14.40 -2.31
N ALA A 93 16.13 -14.06 -2.59
CA ALA A 93 17.14 -15.01 -3.03
C ALA A 93 17.44 -16.09 -1.96
N ALA A 94 17.36 -15.72 -0.67
CA ALA A 94 17.52 -16.63 0.46
C ALA A 94 16.25 -17.46 0.77
N GLY A 95 15.12 -17.21 0.11
CA GLY A 95 13.83 -17.87 0.40
C GLY A 95 13.18 -17.46 1.72
N THR A 96 13.70 -16.41 2.39
CA THR A 96 13.18 -15.91 3.69
C THR A 96 12.21 -14.76 3.53
N GLY A 97 12.18 -14.13 2.35
CA GLY A 97 11.38 -12.94 2.09
C GLY A 97 9.86 -13.19 1.97
N PRO A 98 9.08 -12.10 1.86
CA PRO A 98 7.66 -12.19 1.58
C PRO A 98 7.40 -12.80 0.20
N ASP A 99 6.25 -13.44 0.03
CA ASP A 99 5.77 -13.94 -1.26
C ASP A 99 5.12 -12.84 -2.07
N VAL A 100 4.43 -11.91 -1.38
CA VAL A 100 3.78 -10.73 -1.95
C VAL A 100 4.12 -9.50 -1.12
N ILE A 101 4.35 -8.37 -1.78
CA ILE A 101 4.60 -7.08 -1.14
C ILE A 101 3.61 -6.05 -1.65
N LEU A 102 2.97 -5.37 -0.70
CA LEU A 102 2.07 -4.22 -0.92
C LEU A 102 2.87 -2.96 -0.59
N PHE A 103 3.24 -2.19 -1.61
CA PHE A 103 4.04 -0.99 -1.47
C PHE A 103 3.16 0.26 -1.51
N GLN A 104 3.37 1.18 -0.57
CA GLN A 104 2.80 2.51 -0.59
C GLN A 104 3.90 3.55 -0.74
N GLU A 105 3.52 4.76 -1.15
CA GLU A 105 4.41 5.91 -1.39
C GLU A 105 5.49 5.73 -2.46
N MET A 106 5.31 4.86 -3.44
CA MET A 106 6.22 4.75 -4.58
C MET A 106 6.11 5.97 -5.52
N PHE A 107 6.41 7.18 -5.00
CA PHE A 107 6.20 8.43 -5.73
C PHE A 107 7.42 8.89 -6.54
N SER A 108 8.65 8.74 -6.00
CA SER A 108 9.89 9.20 -6.65
C SER A 108 10.49 8.17 -7.60
N GLY A 109 11.45 8.60 -8.43
CA GLY A 109 12.24 7.69 -9.25
C GLY A 109 13.05 6.70 -8.41
N ALA A 110 13.60 7.14 -7.27
CA ALA A 110 14.33 6.28 -6.35
C ALA A 110 13.45 5.19 -5.76
N ALA A 111 12.21 5.53 -5.36
CA ALA A 111 11.24 4.56 -4.84
C ALA A 111 10.84 3.53 -5.90
N LYS A 112 10.62 3.96 -7.15
CA LYS A 112 10.34 3.05 -8.27
C LYS A 112 11.50 2.11 -8.57
N ASN A 113 12.72 2.63 -8.47
CA ASN A 113 13.94 1.81 -8.61
C ASN A 113 14.07 0.79 -7.48
N ALA A 114 13.71 1.15 -6.24
CA ALA A 114 13.69 0.23 -5.11
C ALA A 114 12.72 -0.95 -5.35
N VAL A 115 11.49 -0.65 -5.78
CA VAL A 115 10.51 -1.70 -6.14
C VAL A 115 11.03 -2.57 -7.29
N ALA A 116 11.62 -1.97 -8.32
CA ALA A 116 12.19 -2.73 -9.43
C ALA A 116 13.40 -3.60 -9.00
N ALA A 117 14.23 -3.09 -8.09
CA ALA A 117 15.41 -3.77 -7.56
C ALA A 117 15.08 -4.92 -6.61
N SER A 118 13.88 -4.98 -6.04
CA SER A 118 13.40 -6.11 -5.23
C SER A 118 13.38 -7.44 -5.99
N THR A 119 13.53 -7.40 -7.31
CA THR A 119 13.64 -8.54 -8.25
C THR A 119 12.44 -9.48 -8.31
N TYR A 120 11.28 -9.09 -7.77
CA TYR A 120 10.06 -9.90 -7.86
C TYR A 120 9.65 -10.10 -9.32
N PRO A 121 9.29 -11.35 -9.72
CA PRO A 121 9.02 -11.66 -11.12
C PRO A 121 7.72 -11.05 -11.65
N ALA A 122 6.73 -10.82 -10.79
CA ALA A 122 5.50 -10.12 -11.17
C ALA A 122 5.39 -8.79 -10.39
N ILE A 123 5.08 -7.70 -11.10
CA ILE A 123 4.87 -6.37 -10.52
C ILE A 123 3.68 -5.72 -11.21
N ALA A 124 2.71 -5.27 -10.41
CA ALA A 124 1.59 -4.45 -10.83
C ALA A 124 1.66 -3.08 -10.15
N SER A 125 1.23 -2.03 -10.84
CA SER A 125 1.18 -0.67 -10.27
C SER A 125 -0.24 -0.16 -10.21
N GLY A 126 -0.57 0.61 -9.17
CA GLY A 126 -1.88 1.19 -8.94
C GLY A 126 -2.21 2.39 -9.84
N PRO A 127 -3.27 3.15 -9.52
CA PRO A 127 -3.75 4.26 -10.31
C PRO A 127 -2.65 5.25 -10.71
N ARG A 128 -2.59 5.58 -11.99
CA ARG A 128 -1.68 6.59 -12.53
C ARG A 128 -2.21 7.99 -12.25
N ARG A 129 -1.36 9.01 -12.41
CA ARG A 129 -1.76 10.42 -12.29
C ARG A 129 -3.00 10.79 -13.13
N THR A 130 -3.17 10.17 -14.28
CA THR A 130 -4.25 10.41 -15.24
C THR A 130 -5.41 9.45 -15.14
N THR A 131 -5.36 8.45 -14.24
CA THR A 131 -6.48 7.55 -14.01
C THR A 131 -7.66 8.35 -13.48
N LYS A 132 -8.80 8.25 -14.17
CA LYS A 132 -10.02 8.96 -13.77
C LYS A 132 -10.71 8.17 -12.66
N ALA A 133 -11.20 8.89 -11.65
CA ALA A 133 -12.11 8.31 -10.69
C ALA A 133 -13.42 7.91 -11.39
N SER A 134 -13.98 6.78 -10.98
CA SER A 134 -15.29 6.30 -11.44
C SER A 134 -16.39 6.74 -10.43
N GLY A 135 -17.63 6.87 -10.95
CA GLY A 135 -18.80 7.20 -10.13
C GLY A 135 -19.15 8.68 -10.09
N PRO A 136 -20.32 9.02 -9.51
CA PRO A 136 -20.79 10.39 -9.38
C PRO A 136 -19.88 11.19 -8.44
N ALA A 137 -19.75 12.48 -8.68
CA ALA A 137 -19.00 13.34 -7.77
C ALA A 137 -19.77 13.47 -6.44
N PRO A 138 -19.17 13.06 -5.31
CA PRO A 138 -19.84 13.15 -4.01
C PRO A 138 -20.04 14.62 -3.60
N GLU A 139 -20.77 14.85 -2.52
CA GLU A 139 -20.93 16.17 -1.92
C GLU A 139 -19.59 16.86 -1.61
N ALA A 140 -19.60 18.18 -1.44
CA ALA A 140 -18.38 18.90 -1.07
C ALA A 140 -17.91 18.52 0.34
N LEU A 141 -16.59 18.36 0.50
CA LEU A 141 -16.00 18.20 1.83
C LEU A 141 -16.20 19.46 2.68
N PRO A 142 -16.26 19.36 4.01
CA PRO A 142 -16.33 20.51 4.90
C PRO A 142 -15.28 21.56 4.60
N GLY A 143 -15.69 22.84 4.54
CA GLY A 143 -14.82 23.97 4.24
C GLY A 143 -14.45 24.12 2.77
N LYS A 144 -13.63 25.14 2.47
CA LYS A 144 -13.26 25.51 1.08
C LYS A 144 -12.09 24.68 0.56
N ALA A 145 -12.21 24.17 -0.67
CA ALA A 145 -11.13 23.50 -1.38
C ALA A 145 -9.99 24.49 -1.72
N LYS A 146 -8.74 24.01 -1.62
CA LYS A 146 -7.54 24.81 -1.90
C LYS A 146 -6.85 24.33 -3.18
N LEU A 147 -6.85 25.16 -4.22
CA LEU A 147 -6.23 24.87 -5.52
C LEU A 147 -4.77 24.43 -5.38
N LYS A 148 -3.96 25.18 -4.59
CA LYS A 148 -2.53 24.91 -4.38
C LYS A 148 -2.24 23.56 -3.68
N ARG A 149 -3.26 22.88 -3.16
CA ARG A 149 -3.17 21.56 -2.51
C ARG A 149 -3.70 20.42 -3.39
N GLY A 150 -4.06 20.70 -4.64
CA GLY A 150 -4.63 19.69 -5.54
C GLY A 150 -6.11 19.37 -5.31
N GLU A 151 -6.76 19.97 -4.29
CA GLU A 151 -8.14 19.64 -3.86
C GLU A 151 -9.23 19.94 -4.91
N VAL A 152 -8.86 20.47 -6.06
CA VAL A 152 -9.73 20.71 -7.21
C VAL A 152 -9.58 19.65 -8.32
N GLY A 153 -8.93 18.53 -8.01
CA GLY A 153 -8.72 17.39 -8.92
C GLY A 153 -7.50 17.55 -9.82
N MET A 154 -6.48 18.28 -9.39
CA MET A 154 -5.18 18.37 -10.04
C MET A 154 -4.15 17.49 -9.30
N HIS A 155 -3.84 16.33 -9.86
CA HIS A 155 -2.82 15.42 -9.29
C HIS A 155 -1.44 15.68 -9.94
N VAL A 156 -0.40 15.62 -9.13
CA VAL A 156 1.01 15.76 -9.53
C VAL A 156 1.62 14.37 -9.79
N THR A 157 1.20 13.35 -9.02
CA THR A 157 1.68 11.97 -9.13
C THR A 157 0.52 10.98 -9.17
N GLY A 158 0.82 9.69 -9.45
CA GLY A 158 -0.12 8.58 -9.29
C GLY A 158 -0.36 8.22 -7.84
N SER A 159 -0.98 7.06 -7.60
CA SER A 159 -1.34 6.59 -6.26
C SER A 159 -0.13 6.26 -5.37
N GLY A 160 1.01 5.94 -5.96
CA GLY A 160 2.17 5.43 -5.24
C GLY A 160 2.05 3.95 -4.82
N LEU A 161 1.02 3.23 -5.28
CA LEU A 161 0.80 1.82 -4.97
C LEU A 161 1.53 0.91 -5.96
N ALA A 162 2.05 -0.22 -5.46
CA ALA A 162 2.50 -1.33 -6.27
C ALA A 162 2.37 -2.65 -5.51
N ILE A 163 1.98 -3.71 -6.20
CA ILE A 163 2.01 -5.08 -5.70
C ILE A 163 3.09 -5.84 -6.44
N ALA A 164 4.06 -6.37 -5.70
CA ALA A 164 5.10 -7.26 -6.20
C ALA A 164 4.85 -8.69 -5.70
N SER A 165 4.91 -9.68 -6.58
CA SER A 165 4.59 -11.08 -6.26
C SER A 165 5.64 -12.03 -6.81
N ARG A 166 5.95 -13.08 -6.04
CA ARG A 166 6.72 -14.24 -6.55
C ARG A 166 5.85 -15.18 -7.39
N TYR A 167 4.54 -15.02 -7.30
CA TYR A 167 3.56 -15.84 -8.01
C TYR A 167 2.92 -15.08 -9.16
N PRO A 168 2.34 -15.78 -10.16
CA PRO A 168 1.64 -15.17 -11.27
C PRO A 168 0.48 -14.28 -10.83
N VAL A 169 0.38 -13.11 -11.45
CA VAL A 169 -0.77 -12.20 -11.34
C VAL A 169 -1.67 -12.45 -12.52
N LEU A 170 -2.84 -13.05 -12.31
CA LEU A 170 -3.81 -13.41 -13.34
C LEU A 170 -4.52 -12.18 -13.91
N SER A 171 -4.88 -11.25 -13.03
CA SER A 171 -5.54 -10.02 -13.41
C SER A 171 -5.26 -8.91 -12.40
N THR A 172 -5.42 -7.67 -12.85
CA THR A 172 -5.33 -6.49 -11.98
C THR A 172 -6.50 -5.58 -12.27
N GLN A 173 -7.06 -5.00 -11.22
CA GLN A 173 -8.07 -3.95 -11.31
C GLN A 173 -7.65 -2.80 -10.39
N MET A 174 -8.12 -1.59 -10.66
CA MET A 174 -7.78 -0.43 -9.83
C MET A 174 -8.84 0.65 -9.93
N ARG A 175 -9.03 1.39 -8.84
CA ARG A 175 -9.88 2.56 -8.77
C ARG A 175 -9.09 3.72 -8.15
N ALA A 176 -9.03 4.86 -8.82
CA ALA A 176 -8.62 6.11 -8.19
C ALA A 176 -9.78 6.63 -7.34
N TYR A 177 -9.49 7.11 -6.14
CA TYR A 177 -10.50 7.74 -5.29
C TYR A 177 -11.07 9.01 -5.90
N GLY A 178 -12.32 9.31 -5.61
CA GLY A 178 -13.06 10.43 -6.18
C GLY A 178 -12.39 11.78 -5.94
N LYS A 179 -12.64 12.72 -6.85
CA LYS A 179 -12.08 14.10 -6.78
C LYS A 179 -12.33 14.82 -5.45
N ARG A 180 -13.38 14.41 -4.72
CA ARG A 180 -13.76 14.97 -3.42
C ARG A 180 -13.54 13.97 -2.28
N ALA A 181 -12.78 12.92 -2.53
CA ALA A 181 -12.37 11.94 -1.52
C ALA A 181 -10.92 12.16 -1.09
N CYS A 182 -10.38 13.37 -1.22
CA CYS A 182 -9.08 13.73 -0.69
C CYS A 182 -9.11 15.12 -0.04
N ALA A 183 -8.22 15.34 0.92
CA ALA A 183 -8.08 16.60 1.64
C ALA A 183 -6.61 17.01 1.78
N GLY A 184 -6.34 18.30 1.65
CA GLY A 184 -5.02 18.87 1.83
C GLY A 184 -4.03 18.46 0.72
N ILE A 185 -2.74 18.39 1.07
CA ILE A 185 -1.67 18.09 0.10
C ILE A 185 -1.72 16.62 -0.40
N ASP A 186 -2.44 15.73 0.28
CA ASP A 186 -2.69 14.37 -0.20
C ASP A 186 -3.36 14.33 -1.56
N CYS A 187 -4.15 15.36 -1.90
CA CYS A 187 -4.77 15.49 -3.22
C CYS A 187 -3.77 15.70 -4.36
N LEU A 188 -2.50 15.96 -4.07
CA LEU A 188 -1.44 16.00 -5.10
C LEU A 188 -1.11 14.60 -5.63
N ALA A 189 -1.39 13.55 -4.85
CA ALA A 189 -1.34 12.17 -5.30
C ALA A 189 -2.74 11.70 -5.73
N ASN A 190 -2.82 10.93 -6.82
CA ASN A 190 -4.05 10.28 -7.26
C ASN A 190 -4.26 8.97 -6.50
N LYS A 191 -4.44 9.06 -5.16
CA LYS A 191 -4.62 7.92 -4.27
C LYS A 191 -5.80 7.03 -4.72
N GLY A 192 -5.80 5.79 -4.30
CA GLY A 192 -6.81 4.81 -4.68
C GLY A 192 -6.59 3.45 -4.06
N ILE A 193 -7.25 2.46 -4.62
CA ILE A 193 -7.13 1.05 -4.28
C ILE A 193 -6.83 0.24 -5.54
N MET A 194 -6.09 -0.85 -5.39
CA MET A 194 -5.85 -1.82 -6.46
C MET A 194 -6.05 -3.25 -6.00
N LEU A 195 -6.43 -4.13 -6.90
CA LEU A 195 -6.52 -5.57 -6.78
C LEU A 195 -5.45 -6.22 -7.65
N ALA A 196 -4.74 -7.21 -7.11
CA ALA A 196 -4.03 -8.23 -7.88
C ALA A 196 -4.61 -9.60 -7.51
N ARG A 197 -5.14 -10.32 -8.48
CA ARG A 197 -5.57 -11.72 -8.34
C ARG A 197 -4.39 -12.61 -8.58
N ILE A 198 -3.93 -13.33 -7.55
CA ILE A 198 -2.67 -14.06 -7.55
C ILE A 198 -2.94 -15.56 -7.58
N ALA A 199 -2.33 -16.26 -8.54
CA ALA A 199 -2.37 -17.71 -8.64
C ALA A 199 -1.17 -18.33 -7.94
N ILE A 200 -1.43 -19.16 -6.94
CA ILE A 200 -0.38 -19.89 -6.21
C ILE A 200 -0.35 -21.33 -6.74
N PRO A 201 0.79 -21.80 -7.29
CA PRO A 201 0.86 -23.15 -7.86
C PRO A 201 0.43 -24.22 -6.88
N GLY A 202 -0.50 -25.09 -7.31
CA GLY A 202 -1.06 -26.16 -6.50
C GLY A 202 -2.18 -25.76 -5.54
N VAL A 203 -2.53 -24.48 -5.43
CA VAL A 203 -3.73 -24.00 -4.71
C VAL A 203 -4.91 -23.96 -5.68
N PRO A 204 -6.10 -24.49 -5.31
CA PRO A 204 -7.22 -24.64 -6.24
C PRO A 204 -7.88 -23.32 -6.63
N THR A 205 -7.75 -22.27 -5.81
CA THR A 205 -8.31 -20.94 -6.10
C THR A 205 -7.22 -19.87 -6.06
N PRO A 206 -7.31 -18.80 -6.86
CA PRO A 206 -6.47 -17.64 -6.67
C PRO A 206 -6.78 -16.94 -5.34
N VAL A 207 -5.90 -16.03 -4.93
CA VAL A 207 -6.10 -15.14 -3.78
C VAL A 207 -6.30 -13.72 -4.31
N ASP A 208 -7.36 -13.04 -3.87
CA ASP A 208 -7.59 -11.63 -4.16
C ASP A 208 -6.84 -10.76 -3.15
N ILE A 209 -5.82 -10.04 -3.62
CA ILE A 209 -4.98 -9.18 -2.79
C ILE A 209 -5.18 -7.73 -3.17
N TYR A 210 -5.66 -6.95 -2.20
CA TYR A 210 -5.91 -5.51 -2.34
C TYR A 210 -4.84 -4.70 -1.62
N ASP A 211 -4.45 -3.57 -2.23
CA ASP A 211 -3.54 -2.59 -1.66
C ASP A 211 -4.15 -1.19 -1.75
N THR A 212 -4.06 -0.43 -0.65
CA THR A 212 -4.55 0.94 -0.59
C THR A 212 -3.61 1.85 0.20
N HIS A 213 -3.73 3.16 -0.03
CA HIS A 213 -3.13 4.20 0.80
C HIS A 213 -4.16 5.31 0.98
N MET A 214 -4.68 5.47 2.20
CA MET A 214 -5.75 6.41 2.52
C MET A 214 -5.22 7.80 2.86
N ASN A 215 -6.13 8.78 2.94
CA ASN A 215 -5.81 10.18 3.22
C ASN A 215 -5.18 10.34 4.60
N SER A 216 -4.01 10.98 4.64
CA SER A 216 -3.28 11.19 5.89
C SER A 216 -4.01 12.18 6.82
N LYS A 217 -3.70 12.09 8.11
CA LYS A 217 -4.20 12.97 9.17
C LYS A 217 -3.43 14.29 9.17
N GLY A 218 -2.32 14.32 9.88
CA GLY A 218 -1.49 15.53 10.05
C GLY A 218 -0.71 15.92 8.79
N ALA A 219 -0.16 14.93 8.07
CA ALA A 219 0.62 15.17 6.86
C ALA A 219 -0.18 15.85 5.74
N SER A 220 -1.50 15.63 5.66
CA SER A 220 -2.38 16.32 4.69
C SER A 220 -2.43 17.84 4.86
N LYS A 221 -2.13 18.35 6.06
CA LYS A 221 -2.26 19.76 6.45
C LYS A 221 -3.67 20.32 6.24
N ALA A 222 -4.69 19.46 6.18
CA ALA A 222 -6.09 19.83 6.13
C ALA A 222 -6.68 19.97 7.55
N PRO A 223 -7.72 20.77 7.76
CA PRO A 223 -8.48 20.76 9.01
C PRO A 223 -9.09 19.39 9.28
N GLU A 224 -9.21 19.02 10.56
CA GLU A 224 -9.70 17.70 10.96
C GLU A 224 -11.04 17.29 10.34
N PRO A 225 -12.12 18.12 10.39
CA PRO A 225 -13.39 17.73 9.78
C PRO A 225 -13.26 17.40 8.28
N ARG A 226 -12.32 18.06 7.60
CA ARG A 226 -12.12 17.89 6.17
C ARG A 226 -11.36 16.60 5.85
N HIS A 227 -10.23 16.33 6.54
CA HIS A 227 -9.47 15.11 6.29
C HIS A 227 -10.18 13.87 6.84
N LEU A 228 -10.98 13.98 7.90
CA LEU A 228 -11.81 12.90 8.39
C LEU A 228 -12.89 12.51 7.38
N ALA A 229 -13.63 13.51 6.84
CA ALA A 229 -14.64 13.26 5.82
C ALA A 229 -14.04 12.73 4.50
N ALA A 230 -12.80 13.12 4.15
CA ALA A 230 -12.11 12.56 3.00
C ALA A 230 -11.76 11.08 3.23
N HIS A 231 -11.25 10.75 4.42
CA HIS A 231 -10.92 9.38 4.79
C HIS A 231 -12.17 8.49 4.82
N ASP A 232 -13.27 8.95 5.40
CA ASP A 232 -14.56 8.23 5.44
C ASP A 232 -15.04 7.87 4.02
N ARG A 233 -14.93 8.81 3.07
CA ARG A 233 -15.27 8.54 1.67
C ARG A 233 -14.35 7.53 1.02
N GLN A 234 -13.06 7.60 1.29
CA GLN A 234 -12.13 6.60 0.76
C GLN A 234 -12.40 5.23 1.33
N ALA A 235 -12.81 5.12 2.60
CA ALA A 235 -13.23 3.87 3.21
C ALA A 235 -14.46 3.28 2.50
N LEU A 236 -15.47 4.11 2.21
CA LEU A 236 -16.65 3.71 1.43
C LEU A 236 -16.27 3.28 0.00
N GLU A 237 -15.50 4.11 -0.72
CA GLU A 237 -15.10 3.81 -2.10
C GLU A 237 -14.20 2.56 -2.20
N ALA A 238 -13.38 2.28 -1.17
CA ALA A 238 -12.60 1.06 -1.09
C ALA A 238 -13.49 -0.16 -0.88
N SER A 239 -14.49 -0.08 0.02
CA SER A 239 -15.47 -1.15 0.23
C SER A 239 -16.25 -1.45 -1.05
N GLU A 240 -16.82 -0.44 -1.70
CA GLU A 240 -17.52 -0.60 -2.98
C GLU A 240 -16.65 -1.21 -4.08
N PHE A 241 -15.34 -0.90 -4.09
CA PHE A 241 -14.42 -1.51 -5.05
C PHE A 241 -14.21 -2.98 -4.75
N ILE A 242 -14.00 -3.36 -3.48
CA ILE A 242 -13.87 -4.76 -3.06
C ILE A 242 -15.14 -5.53 -3.44
N ASP A 243 -16.31 -5.04 -3.05
CA ASP A 243 -17.60 -5.68 -3.33
C ASP A 243 -17.87 -5.88 -4.82
N SER A 244 -17.38 -4.95 -5.66
CA SER A 244 -17.57 -5.02 -7.12
C SER A 244 -16.57 -5.88 -7.86
N THR A 245 -15.46 -6.28 -7.23
CA THR A 245 -14.34 -6.98 -7.88
C THR A 245 -14.01 -8.32 -7.26
N HIS A 246 -14.40 -8.53 -5.99
CA HIS A 246 -14.23 -9.79 -5.28
C HIS A 246 -15.10 -10.89 -5.87
N ASP A 247 -14.57 -12.11 -5.81
CA ASP A 247 -15.30 -13.35 -6.11
C ASP A 247 -15.35 -14.18 -4.82
N ASP A 248 -16.54 -14.48 -4.31
CA ASP A 248 -16.75 -15.20 -3.05
C ASP A 248 -16.07 -16.59 -3.01
N ALA A 249 -15.66 -17.11 -4.17
CA ALA A 249 -14.89 -18.34 -4.24
C ALA A 249 -13.44 -18.17 -3.74
N PHE A 250 -12.91 -16.95 -3.72
CA PHE A 250 -11.49 -16.68 -3.46
C PHE A 250 -11.28 -16.06 -2.08
N PRO A 251 -10.23 -16.45 -1.35
CA PRO A 251 -9.86 -15.74 -0.14
C PRO A 251 -9.34 -14.33 -0.47
N VAL A 252 -9.57 -13.41 0.48
CA VAL A 252 -9.21 -11.99 0.37
C VAL A 252 -8.12 -11.64 1.37
N ILE A 253 -7.16 -10.82 0.92
CA ILE A 253 -6.27 -10.03 1.76
C ILE A 253 -6.40 -8.57 1.35
N LEU A 254 -6.69 -7.69 2.28
CA LEU A 254 -6.65 -6.24 2.10
C LEU A 254 -5.54 -5.67 2.99
N GLY A 255 -4.53 -5.06 2.39
CA GLY A 255 -3.46 -4.41 3.12
C GLY A 255 -3.24 -2.97 2.66
N GLY A 256 -2.42 -2.22 3.39
CA GLY A 256 -2.06 -0.87 3.02
C GLY A 256 -1.77 0.05 4.21
N ASP A 257 -1.45 1.30 3.90
CA ASP A 257 -1.40 2.40 4.85
C ASP A 257 -2.80 3.03 4.98
N PHE A 258 -3.51 2.65 6.03
CA PHE A 258 -4.89 3.12 6.28
C PHE A 258 -4.93 4.49 6.95
N ASN A 259 -3.79 5.02 7.41
CA ASN A 259 -3.72 6.32 8.09
C ASN A 259 -4.68 6.46 9.29
N MET A 260 -4.93 5.37 10.03
CA MET A 260 -5.86 5.32 11.17
C MET A 260 -5.18 5.43 12.53
N ARG A 261 -3.85 5.44 12.59
CA ARG A 261 -3.09 5.51 13.83
C ARG A 261 -3.59 6.63 14.75
N HIS A 262 -3.85 6.31 16.01
CA HIS A 262 -4.37 7.23 17.04
C HIS A 262 -5.65 7.98 16.61
N SER A 263 -6.59 7.29 15.95
CA SER A 263 -7.85 7.89 15.49
C SER A 263 -9.01 6.90 15.50
N GLU A 264 -9.67 6.82 16.65
CA GLU A 264 -10.87 5.99 16.83
C GLU A 264 -11.95 6.33 15.81
N SER A 265 -12.20 7.63 15.56
CA SER A 265 -13.19 8.07 14.58
C SER A 265 -12.93 7.57 13.14
N ARG A 266 -11.66 7.43 12.74
CA ARG A 266 -11.32 6.83 11.44
C ARG A 266 -11.55 5.32 11.44
N TRP A 267 -11.23 4.66 12.54
CA TRP A 267 -11.50 3.23 12.70
C TRP A 267 -12.99 2.96 12.66
N GLU A 268 -13.79 3.69 13.45
CA GLU A 268 -15.25 3.56 13.45
C GLU A 268 -15.86 3.77 12.07
N ASN A 269 -15.40 4.82 11.34
CA ASN A 269 -15.86 5.09 9.99
C ASN A 269 -15.50 3.97 9.01
N PHE A 270 -14.25 3.47 9.06
CA PHE A 270 -13.81 2.37 8.22
C PHE A 270 -14.61 1.08 8.51
N SER A 271 -14.80 0.75 9.79
CA SER A 271 -15.51 -0.45 10.23
C SER A 271 -17.00 -0.48 9.86
N LYS A 272 -17.58 0.66 9.50
CA LYS A 272 -18.97 0.69 8.97
C LYS A 272 -19.10 0.03 7.60
N TYR A 273 -18.02 0.07 6.81
CA TYR A 273 -18.03 -0.36 5.43
C TYR A 273 -17.29 -1.69 5.21
N GLN A 274 -16.41 -2.09 6.15
CA GLN A 274 -15.60 -3.28 6.04
C GLN A 274 -15.91 -4.30 7.14
N SER A 275 -16.28 -5.52 6.72
CA SER A 275 -16.51 -6.67 7.59
C SER A 275 -15.36 -7.66 7.65
N LEU A 276 -14.23 -7.38 6.96
CA LEU A 276 -13.05 -8.24 6.93
C LEU A 276 -12.42 -8.37 8.32
N ASN A 277 -11.84 -9.54 8.61
CA ASN A 277 -11.17 -9.80 9.88
C ASN A 277 -9.84 -9.05 9.96
N LEU A 278 -9.64 -8.25 10.99
CA LEU A 278 -8.37 -7.58 11.24
C LEU A 278 -7.33 -8.58 11.78
N VAL A 279 -6.19 -8.70 11.11
CA VAL A 279 -5.11 -9.63 11.48
C VAL A 279 -4.64 -9.40 12.91
N HIS A 280 -4.40 -8.14 13.31
CA HIS A 280 -3.94 -7.81 14.64
C HIS A 280 -4.89 -8.32 15.74
N ARG A 281 -6.21 -8.17 15.57
CA ARG A 281 -7.19 -8.68 16.54
C ARG A 281 -7.15 -10.19 16.66
N VAL A 282 -6.99 -10.89 15.54
CA VAL A 282 -6.88 -12.36 15.55
C VAL A 282 -5.59 -12.79 16.23
N CYS A 283 -4.46 -12.12 15.93
CA CYS A 283 -3.17 -12.49 16.52
C CYS A 283 -3.01 -12.02 17.98
N ALA A 284 -3.81 -11.02 18.45
CA ALA A 284 -3.87 -10.65 19.87
C ALA A 284 -4.54 -11.74 20.71
N ASP A 285 -5.46 -12.50 20.13
CA ASP A 285 -6.08 -13.62 20.83
C ASP A 285 -5.10 -14.81 20.89
N GLN A 286 -4.60 -15.10 22.08
CA GLN A 286 -3.68 -16.23 22.32
C GLN A 286 -4.28 -17.58 21.91
N ALA A 287 -5.60 -17.72 21.94
CA ALA A 287 -6.27 -18.95 21.52
C ALA A 287 -6.22 -19.16 19.99
N SER A 288 -5.94 -18.11 19.20
CA SER A 288 -5.82 -18.20 17.74
C SER A 288 -4.64 -19.06 17.26
N GLY A 289 -3.61 -19.21 18.10
CA GLY A 289 -2.34 -19.85 17.74
C GLY A 289 -1.49 -19.03 16.76
N CYS A 290 -1.78 -17.74 16.58
CA CYS A 290 -0.95 -16.82 15.79
C CYS A 290 0.29 -16.41 16.59
N GLU A 291 1.47 -16.61 15.99
CA GLU A 291 2.76 -16.23 16.59
C GLU A 291 3.03 -14.74 16.36
N VAL A 292 3.25 -13.97 17.43
CA VAL A 292 3.60 -12.54 17.34
C VAL A 292 5.10 -12.36 17.53
N ARG A 293 5.80 -11.92 16.48
CA ARG A 293 7.25 -11.64 16.45
C ARG A 293 7.53 -10.16 16.19
N MET A 294 6.80 -9.31 16.87
CA MET A 294 6.98 -7.86 16.80
C MET A 294 6.68 -7.25 18.16
N SER A 295 7.19 -6.05 18.40
CA SER A 295 6.83 -5.29 19.59
C SER A 295 5.38 -4.87 19.50
N TRP A 296 4.58 -5.34 20.46
CA TRP A 296 3.16 -5.02 20.55
C TRP A 296 2.72 -5.14 22.01
N ASP A 297 2.18 -4.09 22.56
CA ASP A 297 1.78 -4.01 23.96
C ASP A 297 0.37 -4.54 24.25
N GLY A 298 -0.36 -4.93 23.21
CA GLY A 298 -1.72 -5.47 23.31
C GLY A 298 -2.83 -4.44 23.17
N ASP A 299 -2.49 -3.18 22.91
CA ASP A 299 -3.45 -2.13 22.62
C ASP A 299 -4.18 -2.36 21.30
N GLU A 300 -5.25 -1.59 21.07
CA GLU A 300 -5.98 -1.65 19.80
C GLU A 300 -5.05 -1.28 18.64
N PRO A 301 -4.87 -2.15 17.63
CA PRO A 301 -3.79 -2.04 16.64
C PRO A 301 -3.79 -0.74 15.85
N TRP A 302 -4.97 -0.19 15.53
CA TRP A 302 -5.07 1.09 14.81
C TRP A 302 -4.62 2.30 15.62
N MET A 303 -4.44 2.15 16.92
CA MET A 303 -3.91 3.22 17.77
C MET A 303 -2.39 3.36 17.59
N ASP A 304 -1.67 2.27 17.32
CA ASP A 304 -0.21 2.24 17.24
C ASP A 304 0.34 2.20 15.83
N THR A 305 -0.39 1.62 14.89
CA THR A 305 0.04 1.50 13.49
C THR A 305 -1.00 2.04 12.52
N GLN A 306 -0.55 2.38 11.33
CA GLN A 306 -1.41 2.70 10.20
C GLN A 306 -1.28 1.69 9.05
N ASP A 307 -0.31 0.77 9.16
CA ASP A 307 -0.05 -0.31 8.23
C ASP A 307 -0.77 -1.57 8.73
N LEU A 308 -1.91 -1.88 8.13
CA LEU A 308 -2.80 -2.95 8.57
C LEU A 308 -3.00 -3.98 7.47
N GLN A 309 -3.40 -5.20 7.88
CA GLN A 309 -3.91 -6.22 6.97
C GLN A 309 -5.21 -6.81 7.52
N PHE A 310 -6.14 -7.05 6.60
CA PHE A 310 -7.43 -7.69 6.83
C PHE A 310 -7.56 -8.90 5.92
N PHE A 311 -8.37 -9.87 6.31
CA PHE A 311 -8.57 -11.09 5.51
C PHE A 311 -10.00 -11.63 5.62
N TRP A 312 -10.37 -12.45 4.63
CA TRP A 312 -11.62 -13.21 4.61
C TRP A 312 -11.46 -14.51 3.85
N ASP A 313 -12.20 -15.56 4.27
CA ASP A 313 -12.17 -16.88 3.64
C ASP A 313 -12.82 -16.85 2.25
N GLY A 314 -12.29 -17.65 1.32
CA GLY A 314 -13.02 -18.06 0.13
C GLY A 314 -13.88 -19.30 0.44
N SER A 315 -14.88 -19.57 -0.40
CA SER A 315 -15.78 -20.71 -0.20
C SER A 315 -15.09 -22.08 -0.31
N LEU A 316 -13.97 -22.17 -1.04
CA LEU A 316 -13.19 -23.39 -1.22
C LEU A 316 -11.87 -23.38 -0.46
N THR A 317 -11.19 -22.26 -0.42
CA THR A 317 -9.89 -22.07 0.23
C THR A 317 -10.07 -21.15 1.42
N SER A 318 -9.86 -21.66 2.63
CA SER A 318 -9.82 -20.84 3.84
C SER A 318 -8.45 -20.18 4.01
N ILE A 319 -8.42 -19.04 4.71
CA ILE A 319 -7.21 -18.28 4.99
C ILE A 319 -7.21 -17.81 6.44
N ARG A 320 -6.08 -17.95 7.13
CA ARG A 320 -5.92 -17.40 8.49
C ARG A 320 -4.48 -16.97 8.74
N PRO A 321 -4.24 -15.89 9.49
CA PRO A 321 -2.91 -15.52 9.93
C PRO A 321 -2.40 -16.56 10.95
N ILE A 322 -1.13 -16.93 10.80
CA ILE A 322 -0.44 -17.84 11.73
C ILE A 322 0.81 -17.21 12.34
N ARG A 323 1.28 -16.09 11.80
CA ARG A 323 2.40 -15.30 12.32
C ARG A 323 2.34 -13.88 11.83
N VAL A 324 2.76 -12.94 12.69
CA VAL A 324 3.00 -11.54 12.35
C VAL A 324 4.42 -11.14 12.76
N GLU A 325 5.08 -10.36 11.91
CA GLU A 325 6.49 -9.95 12.08
C GLU A 325 6.64 -8.49 11.63
N ALA A 326 7.47 -7.71 12.32
CA ALA A 326 7.91 -6.41 11.84
C ALA A 326 9.21 -6.58 11.03
N LEU A 327 9.31 -5.87 9.92
CA LEU A 327 10.52 -5.75 9.10
C LEU A 327 10.91 -4.28 8.98
N PHE A 328 12.20 -4.00 8.87
CA PHE A 328 12.71 -2.62 8.79
C PHE A 328 12.36 -1.77 10.02
N ASP A 329 12.28 -2.40 11.19
CA ASP A 329 11.80 -1.90 12.46
C ASP A 329 12.91 -1.27 13.35
N GLY A 330 14.14 -1.17 12.84
CA GLY A 330 15.28 -0.64 13.59
C GLY A 330 15.97 -1.64 14.51
N SER A 331 15.55 -2.89 14.52
CA SER A 331 16.27 -3.97 15.22
C SER A 331 17.65 -4.25 14.59
N PRO A 332 18.59 -4.91 15.29
CA PRO A 332 19.97 -5.08 14.82
C PRO A 332 20.09 -5.68 13.42
N ASP A 333 19.22 -6.59 13.06
CA ASP A 333 19.23 -7.28 11.76
C ASP A 333 18.27 -6.63 10.73
N SER A 334 17.45 -5.68 11.15
CA SER A 334 16.39 -5.06 10.37
C SER A 334 16.38 -3.53 10.54
N PRO A 335 17.38 -2.81 9.94
CA PRO A 335 17.52 -1.36 10.12
C PRO A 335 16.27 -0.61 9.66
N GLN A 336 15.91 0.44 10.39
CA GLN A 336 14.82 1.33 10.02
C GLN A 336 15.18 2.08 8.72
N LEU A 337 14.43 1.84 7.66
CA LEU A 337 14.66 2.42 6.34
C LEU A 337 13.47 3.25 5.84
N SER A 338 12.42 3.39 6.64
CA SER A 338 11.24 4.22 6.42
C SER A 338 10.80 4.81 7.75
N ASP A 339 9.91 5.79 7.74
CA ASP A 339 9.17 6.23 8.93
C ASP A 339 7.99 5.29 9.29
N HIS A 340 7.85 4.21 8.52
CA HIS A 340 6.99 3.07 8.78
C HIS A 340 7.82 1.79 8.90
N ASP A 341 7.39 0.89 9.77
CA ASP A 341 7.88 -0.48 9.79
C ASP A 341 7.11 -1.31 8.76
N GLY A 342 7.78 -2.31 8.18
CA GLY A 342 7.09 -3.26 7.31
C GLY A 342 6.29 -4.27 8.14
N PHE A 343 5.00 -4.38 7.89
CA PHE A 343 4.13 -5.35 8.57
C PHE A 343 3.97 -6.62 7.73
N MET A 344 4.65 -7.71 8.12
CA MET A 344 4.60 -9.00 7.44
C MET A 344 3.68 -9.97 8.17
N VAL A 345 2.75 -10.56 7.42
CA VAL A 345 1.84 -11.61 7.89
C VAL A 345 2.11 -12.88 7.14
N THR A 346 2.29 -13.99 7.87
CA THR A 346 2.26 -15.35 7.30
C THR A 346 0.86 -15.89 7.47
N TYR A 347 0.19 -16.12 6.35
CA TYR A 347 -1.10 -16.78 6.30
C TYR A 347 -0.93 -18.28 6.05
N ARG A 348 -1.85 -19.09 6.58
CA ARG A 348 -2.11 -20.47 6.14
C ARG A 348 -3.32 -20.45 5.21
N LEU A 349 -3.15 -20.99 4.02
CA LEU A 349 -4.20 -21.35 3.10
C LEU A 349 -4.52 -22.84 3.28
N GLU A 350 -5.79 -23.22 3.38
CA GLU A 350 -6.20 -24.60 3.57
C GLU A 350 -7.42 -24.91 2.69
N TRP A 351 -7.42 -26.08 2.04
CA TRP A 351 -8.50 -26.55 1.16
C TRP A 351 -8.68 -28.06 1.25
N PRO A 352 -9.88 -28.61 0.87
CA PRO A 352 -10.08 -30.06 0.80
C PRO A 352 -9.28 -30.67 -0.36
N THR A 353 -8.65 -31.83 -0.14
CA THR A 353 -7.83 -32.51 -1.18
C THR A 353 -8.64 -32.93 -2.40
N SER A 354 -9.96 -33.06 -2.29
CA SER A 354 -10.86 -33.26 -3.43
C SER A 354 -10.80 -32.12 -4.45
N ALA A 355 -10.33 -30.95 -4.06
CA ALA A 355 -10.16 -29.78 -4.94
C ALA A 355 -8.78 -29.71 -5.64
N ASP A 356 -7.84 -30.59 -5.30
CA ASP A 356 -6.48 -30.61 -5.91
C ASP A 356 -6.47 -30.83 -7.43
N GLN A 357 -7.58 -31.30 -7.98
CA GLN A 357 -7.70 -31.59 -9.42
C GLN A 357 -7.94 -30.36 -10.31
N THR A 358 -8.10 -29.20 -9.71
CA THR A 358 -8.32 -27.94 -10.43
C THR A 358 -7.39 -26.81 -9.94
N PRO A 359 -6.06 -26.99 -10.01
CA PRO A 359 -5.15 -25.91 -9.61
C PRO A 359 -5.30 -24.72 -10.53
N THR A 360 -5.27 -23.51 -9.96
CA THR A 360 -5.35 -22.27 -10.73
C THR A 360 -4.09 -22.02 -11.56
N CYS A 361 -3.02 -22.72 -11.20
CA CYS A 361 -1.70 -22.54 -11.81
C CYS A 361 -0.85 -23.85 -11.82
#